data_ca037b676d3fa4d114d0489448a2f9ae
#
_entry.id   ca037b676d3fa4d114d0489448a2f9ae
#
_cell.length_a   1.000
_cell.length_b   1.000
_cell.length_c   1.000
_cell.angle_alpha   90.00
_cell.angle_beta   90.00
_cell.angle_gamma   90.00
#
_symmetry.space_group_name_H-M   'P 1'
#
loop_
_entity.id
_entity.type
_entity.pdbx_description
1 polymer ?
#
loop_
_entity_poly.entity_id
_entity_poly.type
_entity_poly.pdbx_seq_one_letter_code
_entity_poly.pdbx_strand_id
1 'polypeptide(L)'
;SNVLFGLEIRGAKTPQNVARARELLKTYGLYEFRHKYPRQLSGGMRQRVALIRTLATGPDILLLDEAFSALDYQTRLNVTDDVYRILKREQVTTLMVTHDIPESISMGDKILVLSARPAQVQEILSVDFGPGRSPLSCRANRQFGPYFDHIWKELSTDEKS
;
A
#
# COMPACT_ATOMS: atom_id res chain seq x y z
N SER A 1 -4.55 21.94 -7.46
CA SER A 1 -3.53 20.88 -7.40
C SER A 1 -4.21 19.56 -7.09
N ASN A 2 -3.86 18.47 -7.79
CA ASN A 2 -4.45 17.13 -7.57
C ASN A 2 -4.32 16.65 -6.10
N VAL A 3 -3.21 16.95 -5.45
CA VAL A 3 -2.98 16.58 -4.03
C VAL A 3 -3.95 17.28 -3.07
N LEU A 4 -4.38 18.49 -3.38
CA LEU A 4 -5.32 19.23 -2.54
C LEU A 4 -6.80 18.87 -2.78
N PHE A 5 -7.08 18.09 -3.80
CA PHE A 5 -8.45 17.74 -4.21
C PHE A 5 -9.22 17.00 -3.10
N GLY A 6 -8.58 16.08 -2.38
CA GLY A 6 -9.20 15.42 -1.23
C GLY A 6 -9.59 16.37 -0.11
N LEU A 7 -8.76 17.39 0.14
CA LEU A 7 -9.06 18.44 1.11
C LEU A 7 -10.20 19.37 0.65
N GLU A 8 -10.27 19.63 -0.65
CA GLU A 8 -11.35 20.46 -1.25
C GLU A 8 -12.71 19.79 -1.11
N ILE A 9 -12.81 18.49 -1.47
CA ILE A 9 -14.07 17.74 -1.36
C ILE A 9 -14.56 17.67 0.09
N ARG A 10 -13.66 17.52 1.06
CA ARG A 10 -14.00 17.44 2.48
C ARG A 10 -14.26 18.80 3.14
N GLY A 11 -14.14 19.91 2.42
CA GLY A 11 -14.18 21.25 3.01
C GLY A 11 -13.05 21.52 4.03
N ALA A 12 -11.99 20.71 4.00
CA ALA A 12 -10.89 20.72 4.96
C ALA A 12 -9.63 21.44 4.43
N LYS A 13 -9.75 22.29 3.41
CA LYS A 13 -8.62 23.03 2.80
C LYS A 13 -8.19 24.21 3.66
N THR A 14 -7.79 23.93 4.90
CA THR A 14 -7.21 24.92 5.82
C THR A 14 -5.74 25.19 5.46
N PRO A 15 -5.17 26.34 5.88
CA PRO A 15 -3.73 26.63 5.72
C PRO A 15 -2.84 25.53 6.30
N GLN A 16 -3.23 24.94 7.44
CA GLN A 16 -2.51 23.86 8.10
C GLN A 16 -2.49 22.59 7.25
N ASN A 17 -3.63 22.16 6.72
CA ASN A 17 -3.73 20.96 5.88
C ASN A 17 -3.01 21.15 4.53
N VAL A 18 -3.04 22.34 3.97
CA VAL A 18 -2.25 22.69 2.79
C VAL A 18 -0.75 22.62 3.07
N ALA A 19 -0.30 23.13 4.24
CA ALA A 19 1.08 23.04 4.66
C ALA A 19 1.50 21.56 4.83
N ARG A 20 0.69 20.72 5.49
CA ARG A 20 0.92 19.26 5.61
C ARG A 20 1.07 18.59 4.25
N ALA A 21 0.17 18.87 3.32
CA ALA A 21 0.25 18.31 1.96
C ALA A 21 1.56 18.69 1.24
N ARG A 22 2.04 19.91 1.44
CA ARG A 22 3.33 20.37 0.90
C ARG A 22 4.51 19.67 1.54
N GLU A 23 4.48 19.50 2.86
CA GLU A 23 5.54 18.77 3.59
C GLU A 23 5.59 17.28 3.16
N LEU A 24 4.46 16.61 2.99
CA LEU A 24 4.41 15.26 2.43
C LEU A 24 5.05 15.20 1.04
N LEU A 25 4.72 16.15 0.15
CA LEU A 25 5.35 16.21 -1.18
C LEU A 25 6.87 16.40 -1.11
N LYS A 26 7.38 17.24 -0.19
CA LYS A 26 8.83 17.45 0.00
C LYS A 26 9.49 16.20 0.56
N THR A 27 8.93 15.63 1.62
CA THR A 27 9.44 14.43 2.30
C THR A 27 9.61 13.26 1.35
N TYR A 28 8.67 13.10 0.41
CA TYR A 28 8.67 11.98 -0.53
C TYR A 28 9.19 12.33 -1.94
N GLY A 29 9.92 13.45 -2.06
CA GLY A 29 10.66 13.84 -3.27
C GLY A 29 9.77 14.21 -4.47
N LEU A 30 8.53 14.67 -4.20
CA LEU A 30 7.57 15.01 -5.26
C LEU A 30 7.26 16.50 -5.36
N TYR A 31 7.88 17.33 -4.52
CA TYR A 31 7.58 18.76 -4.46
C TYR A 31 7.89 19.49 -5.75
N GLU A 32 9.00 19.18 -6.42
CA GLU A 32 9.40 19.78 -7.70
C GLU A 32 8.42 19.45 -8.83
N PHE A 33 7.64 18.36 -8.68
CA PHE A 33 6.64 17.91 -9.64
C PHE A 33 5.22 18.42 -9.33
N ARG A 34 5.03 19.26 -8.31
CA ARG A 34 3.72 19.74 -7.84
C ARG A 34 2.87 20.48 -8.88
N HIS A 35 3.51 20.99 -9.96
CA HIS A 35 2.85 21.67 -11.09
C HIS A 35 2.69 20.78 -12.33
N LYS A 36 3.23 19.55 -12.30
CA LYS A 36 3.12 18.61 -13.41
C LYS A 36 1.73 17.98 -13.47
N TYR A 37 1.29 17.67 -14.68
CA TYR A 37 0.08 16.89 -14.89
C TYR A 37 0.35 15.40 -14.66
N PRO A 38 -0.67 14.58 -14.29
CA PRO A 38 -0.49 13.14 -14.04
C PRO A 38 0.19 12.39 -15.20
N ARG A 39 -0.08 12.76 -16.44
CA ARG A 39 0.55 12.17 -17.65
C ARG A 39 2.06 12.42 -17.76
N GLN A 40 2.58 13.41 -17.03
CA GLN A 40 4.00 13.78 -17.02
C GLN A 40 4.76 13.09 -15.88
N LEU A 41 4.08 12.27 -15.08
CA LEU A 41 4.63 11.53 -13.95
C LEU A 41 4.84 10.06 -14.34
N SER A 42 5.88 9.42 -13.81
CA SER A 42 6.05 7.97 -13.92
C SER A 42 4.92 7.22 -13.18
N GLY A 43 4.76 5.92 -13.43
CA GLY A 43 3.78 5.07 -12.74
C GLY A 43 3.94 5.14 -11.22
N GLY A 44 5.16 4.96 -10.71
CA GLY A 44 5.44 5.05 -9.28
C GLY A 44 5.24 6.44 -8.69
N MET A 45 5.55 7.51 -9.44
CA MET A 45 5.26 8.88 -8.99
C MET A 45 3.75 9.11 -8.88
N ARG A 46 2.96 8.65 -9.85
CA ARG A 46 1.49 8.75 -9.78
C ARG A 46 0.94 8.04 -8.55
N GLN A 47 1.44 6.84 -8.24
CA GLN A 47 1.01 6.07 -7.08
C GLN A 47 1.34 6.79 -5.77
N ARG A 48 2.57 7.30 -5.62
CA ARG A 48 2.96 8.10 -4.45
C ARG A 48 2.15 9.38 -4.31
N VAL A 49 1.85 10.08 -5.41
CA VAL A 49 0.97 11.27 -5.40
C VAL A 49 -0.45 10.92 -4.94
N ALA A 50 -1.01 9.79 -5.42
CA ALA A 50 -2.33 9.32 -4.98
C ALA A 50 -2.36 9.02 -3.48
N LEU A 51 -1.33 8.34 -2.97
CA LEU A 51 -1.17 8.08 -1.54
C LEU A 51 -1.07 9.38 -0.72
N ILE A 52 -0.20 10.31 -1.12
CA ILE A 52 -0.03 11.61 -0.45
C ILE A 52 -1.33 12.40 -0.43
N ARG A 53 -2.10 12.37 -1.52
CA ARG A 53 -3.42 13.02 -1.58
C ARG A 53 -4.36 12.52 -0.49
N THR A 54 -4.36 11.21 -0.24
CA THR A 54 -5.17 10.61 0.82
C THR A 54 -4.60 10.91 2.20
N LEU A 55 -3.29 10.75 2.41
CA LEU A 55 -2.62 11.02 3.68
C LEU A 55 -2.74 12.50 4.11
N ALA A 56 -2.79 13.43 3.16
CA ALA A 56 -2.98 14.85 3.45
C ALA A 56 -4.29 15.15 4.18
N THR A 57 -5.31 14.28 4.05
CA THR A 57 -6.58 14.41 4.76
C THR A 57 -6.55 13.92 6.21
N GLY A 58 -5.44 13.32 6.66
CA GLY A 58 -5.27 12.79 8.02
C GLY A 58 -6.20 11.62 8.33
N PRO A 59 -6.25 10.55 7.53
CA PRO A 59 -7.14 9.43 7.78
C PRO A 59 -6.65 8.58 8.96
N ASP A 60 -7.57 8.05 9.76
CA ASP A 60 -7.27 7.05 10.80
C ASP A 60 -6.97 5.67 10.16
N ILE A 61 -7.68 5.35 9.07
CA ILE A 61 -7.54 4.10 8.32
C ILE A 61 -7.40 4.42 6.83
N LEU A 62 -6.44 3.78 6.18
CA LEU A 62 -6.23 3.83 4.74
C LEU A 62 -6.66 2.50 4.11
N LEU A 63 -7.47 2.58 3.05
CA LEU A 63 -7.85 1.43 2.26
C LEU A 63 -7.05 1.41 0.96
N LEU A 64 -6.40 0.30 0.67
CA LEU A 64 -5.69 0.03 -0.58
C LEU A 64 -6.37 -1.17 -1.26
N ASP A 65 -7.08 -0.92 -2.34
CA ASP A 65 -7.76 -1.94 -3.11
C ASP A 65 -7.03 -2.13 -4.44
N GLU A 66 -6.38 -3.31 -4.61
CA GLU A 66 -5.60 -3.67 -5.80
C GLU A 66 -4.62 -2.56 -6.26
N ALA A 67 -4.03 -1.87 -5.29
CA ALA A 67 -3.32 -0.60 -5.52
C ALA A 67 -2.14 -0.71 -6.49
N PHE A 68 -1.57 -1.91 -6.70
CA PHE A 68 -0.36 -2.12 -7.49
C PHE A 68 -0.57 -3.02 -8.71
N SER A 69 -1.80 -3.52 -8.93
CA SER A 69 -2.13 -4.48 -9.99
C SER A 69 -1.82 -3.99 -11.42
N ALA A 70 -1.94 -2.68 -11.66
CA ALA A 70 -1.69 -2.07 -12.97
C ALA A 70 -0.19 -1.78 -13.26
N LEU A 71 0.72 -2.17 -12.37
CA LEU A 71 2.15 -1.93 -12.52
C LEU A 71 2.86 -3.18 -13.07
N ASP A 72 3.88 -2.96 -13.92
CA ASP A 72 4.79 -4.03 -14.29
C ASP A 72 5.57 -4.54 -13.06
N TYR A 73 6.10 -5.74 -13.13
CA TYR A 73 6.71 -6.43 -11.99
C TYR A 73 7.83 -5.61 -11.33
N GLN A 74 8.75 -5.07 -12.10
CA GLN A 74 9.90 -4.33 -11.56
C GLN A 74 9.48 -3.01 -10.91
N THR A 75 8.59 -2.28 -11.55
CA THR A 75 8.01 -1.04 -11.00
C THR A 75 7.22 -1.34 -9.74
N ARG A 76 6.44 -2.43 -9.71
CA ARG A 76 5.65 -2.88 -8.56
C ARG A 76 6.54 -3.11 -7.34
N LEU A 77 7.66 -3.83 -7.47
CA LEU A 77 8.59 -4.09 -6.37
C LEU A 77 9.09 -2.78 -5.72
N ASN A 78 9.52 -1.83 -6.53
CA ASN A 78 10.05 -0.56 -6.04
C ASN A 78 8.95 0.30 -5.39
N VAL A 79 7.79 0.38 -6.04
CA VAL A 79 6.66 1.19 -5.55
C VAL A 79 6.09 0.61 -4.26
N THR A 80 5.99 -0.71 -4.13
CA THR A 80 5.53 -1.38 -2.92
C THR A 80 6.44 -1.07 -1.73
N ASP A 81 7.77 -1.10 -1.96
CA ASP A 81 8.75 -0.75 -0.93
C ASP A 81 8.67 0.74 -0.52
N ASP A 82 8.54 1.65 -1.48
CA ASP A 82 8.33 3.08 -1.23
C ASP A 82 7.04 3.34 -0.43
N VAL A 83 5.92 2.74 -0.85
CA VAL A 83 4.62 2.88 -0.19
C VAL A 83 4.67 2.33 1.24
N TYR A 84 5.27 1.15 1.44
CA TYR A 84 5.43 0.56 2.78
C TYR A 84 6.19 1.52 3.72
N ARG A 85 7.30 2.10 3.27
CA ARG A 85 8.08 3.08 4.06
C ARG A 85 7.26 4.32 4.40
N ILE A 86 6.46 4.81 3.45
CA ILE A 86 5.55 5.95 3.68
C ILE A 86 4.54 5.60 4.77
N LEU A 87 3.85 4.45 4.65
CA LEU A 87 2.83 4.02 5.60
C LEU A 87 3.39 3.82 7.01
N LYS A 88 4.56 3.20 7.14
CA LYS A 88 5.23 3.02 8.44
C LYS A 88 5.67 4.34 9.05
N ARG A 89 6.16 5.29 8.25
CA ARG A 89 6.56 6.62 8.73
C ARG A 89 5.38 7.46 9.20
N GLU A 90 4.28 7.43 8.44
CA GLU A 90 3.06 8.17 8.78
C GLU A 90 2.21 7.47 9.86
N GLN A 91 2.58 6.26 10.27
CA GLN A 91 1.92 5.46 11.31
C GLN A 91 0.41 5.29 11.10
N VAL A 92 -0.02 5.16 9.85
CA VAL A 92 -1.42 5.02 9.50
C VAL A 92 -1.82 3.55 9.44
N THR A 93 -2.91 3.17 10.09
CA THR A 93 -3.50 1.84 9.96
C THR A 93 -3.96 1.62 8.53
N THR A 94 -3.52 0.53 7.90
CA THR A 94 -3.81 0.25 6.49
C THR A 94 -4.49 -1.09 6.34
N LEU A 95 -5.61 -1.13 5.63
CA LEU A 95 -6.23 -2.35 5.13
C LEU A 95 -5.96 -2.45 3.64
N MET A 96 -5.29 -3.52 3.22
CA MET A 96 -4.98 -3.78 1.81
C MET A 96 -5.76 -5.00 1.32
N VAL A 97 -6.39 -4.86 0.17
CA VAL A 97 -7.01 -5.96 -0.58
C VAL A 97 -6.14 -6.24 -1.80
N THR A 98 -5.73 -7.50 -1.96
CA THR A 98 -4.92 -7.96 -3.10
C THR A 98 -5.14 -9.45 -3.35
N HIS A 99 -4.97 -9.89 -4.59
CA HIS A 99 -4.92 -11.30 -4.97
C HIS A 99 -3.45 -11.79 -5.13
N ASP A 100 -2.46 -10.91 -4.94
CA ASP A 100 -1.03 -11.25 -5.05
C ASP A 100 -0.50 -11.69 -3.67
N ILE A 101 -0.32 -13.01 -3.49
CA ILE A 101 0.21 -13.60 -2.24
C ILE A 101 1.57 -12.99 -1.85
N PRO A 102 2.57 -12.89 -2.74
CA PRO A 102 3.82 -12.19 -2.47
C PRO A 102 3.63 -10.77 -1.91
N GLU A 103 2.67 -10.03 -2.41
CA GLU A 103 2.37 -8.67 -1.96
C GLU A 103 1.80 -8.68 -0.54
N SER A 104 0.81 -9.54 -0.26
CA SER A 104 0.22 -9.66 1.07
C SER A 104 1.25 -10.02 2.14
N ILE A 105 2.16 -10.98 1.87
CA ILE A 105 3.21 -11.41 2.77
C ILE A 105 4.22 -10.29 3.02
N SER A 106 4.65 -9.60 1.96
CA SER A 106 5.71 -8.60 2.08
C SER A 106 5.25 -7.30 2.76
N MET A 107 3.97 -6.95 2.66
CA MET A 107 3.42 -5.69 3.19
C MET A 107 2.63 -5.85 4.48
N GLY A 108 1.93 -6.98 4.68
CA GLY A 108 1.02 -7.18 5.81
C GLY A 108 1.74 -7.52 7.12
N ASP A 109 1.26 -7.02 8.24
CA ASP A 109 1.59 -7.50 9.58
C ASP A 109 0.65 -8.68 9.95
N LYS A 110 -0.57 -8.65 9.37
CA LYS A 110 -1.55 -9.73 9.44
C LYS A 110 -2.19 -9.93 8.08
N ILE A 111 -2.50 -11.17 7.74
CA ILE A 111 -3.16 -11.56 6.50
C ILE A 111 -4.46 -12.26 6.86
N LEU A 112 -5.57 -11.78 6.32
CA LEU A 112 -6.86 -12.48 6.36
C LEU A 112 -7.00 -13.26 5.07
N VAL A 113 -7.05 -14.58 5.17
CA VAL A 113 -7.34 -15.47 4.05
C VAL A 113 -8.85 -15.63 3.96
N LEU A 114 -9.40 -15.33 2.79
CA LEU A 114 -10.85 -15.40 2.54
C LEU A 114 -11.16 -16.59 1.63
N SER A 115 -12.29 -17.28 1.91
CA SER A 115 -12.82 -18.35 1.07
C SER A 115 -13.37 -17.84 -0.25
N ALA A 116 -13.70 -18.78 -1.15
CA ALA A 116 -14.57 -18.55 -2.30
C ALA A 116 -15.96 -18.00 -1.86
N ARG A 117 -16.78 -17.62 -2.84
CA ARG A 117 -18.11 -17.03 -2.55
C ARG A 117 -19.09 -18.05 -1.98
N PRO A 118 -19.84 -17.69 -0.92
CA PRO A 118 -19.80 -16.43 -0.16
C PRO A 118 -18.55 -16.34 0.71
N ALA A 119 -17.79 -15.23 0.58
CA ALA A 119 -16.51 -15.07 1.24
C ALA A 119 -16.64 -15.08 2.77
N GLN A 120 -15.87 -15.93 3.41
CA GLN A 120 -15.73 -16.03 4.87
C GLN A 120 -14.24 -15.97 5.24
N VAL A 121 -13.93 -15.53 6.45
CA VAL A 121 -12.55 -15.56 6.94
C VAL A 121 -12.20 -17.01 7.26
N GLN A 122 -11.28 -17.60 6.50
CA GLN A 122 -10.74 -18.94 6.74
C GLN A 122 -9.66 -18.91 7.81
N GLU A 123 -8.76 -17.94 7.70
CA GLU A 123 -7.63 -17.83 8.62
C GLU A 123 -7.20 -16.37 8.80
N ILE A 124 -6.61 -16.08 9.96
CA ILE A 124 -5.87 -14.84 10.23
C ILE A 124 -4.44 -15.22 10.57
N LEU A 125 -3.54 -14.98 9.62
CA LEU A 125 -2.12 -15.31 9.75
C LEU A 125 -1.33 -14.07 10.18
N SER A 126 -0.51 -14.19 11.24
CA SER A 126 0.45 -13.16 11.62
C SER A 126 1.76 -13.35 10.86
N VAL A 127 2.29 -12.27 10.29
CA VAL A 127 3.53 -12.28 9.51
C VAL A 127 4.60 -11.50 10.26
N ASP A 128 5.69 -12.19 10.59
CA ASP A 128 6.83 -11.58 11.28
C ASP A 128 8.15 -11.92 10.57
N PHE A 129 8.87 -10.90 10.14
CA PHE A 129 10.21 -10.98 9.56
C PHE A 129 11.26 -10.28 10.43
N GLY A 130 10.89 -9.91 11.66
CA GLY A 130 11.75 -9.16 12.55
C GLY A 130 11.79 -7.65 12.29
N PRO A 131 12.57 -6.92 13.10
CA PRO A 131 12.68 -5.48 13.03
C PRO A 131 13.38 -5.00 11.74
N GLY A 132 12.96 -3.84 11.23
CA GLY A 132 13.59 -3.22 10.06
C GLY A 132 13.25 -3.89 8.72
N ARG A 133 12.22 -4.75 8.68
CA ARG A 133 11.76 -5.37 7.43
C ARG A 133 11.32 -4.34 6.41
N SER A 134 11.49 -4.68 5.14
CA SER A 134 10.89 -4.00 3.99
C SER A 134 10.31 -5.04 3.02
N PRO A 135 9.38 -4.68 2.12
CA PRO A 135 8.86 -5.62 1.13
C PRO A 135 9.93 -6.34 0.32
N LEU A 136 11.00 -5.65 -0.06
CA LEU A 136 12.13 -6.25 -0.76
C LEU A 136 12.91 -7.25 0.12
N SER A 137 13.19 -6.87 1.38
CA SER A 137 13.92 -7.75 2.31
C SER A 137 13.10 -8.98 2.71
N CYS A 138 11.78 -8.87 2.84
CA CYS A 138 10.90 -10.00 3.11
C CYS A 138 10.98 -11.05 2.02
N ARG A 139 10.96 -10.65 0.75
CA ARG A 139 11.04 -11.58 -0.40
C ARG A 139 12.35 -12.35 -0.47
N ALA A 140 13.44 -11.79 0.05
CA ALA A 140 14.75 -12.45 0.14
C ALA A 140 14.91 -13.29 1.43
N ASN A 141 13.95 -13.25 2.35
CA ASN A 141 14.02 -13.96 3.62
C ASN A 141 13.62 -15.42 3.45
N ARG A 142 14.35 -16.34 4.11
CA ARG A 142 14.08 -17.79 4.09
C ARG A 142 12.67 -18.17 4.59
N GLN A 143 12.05 -17.33 5.41
CA GLN A 143 10.69 -17.56 5.93
C GLN A 143 9.61 -17.20 4.92
N PHE A 144 9.95 -16.54 3.82
CA PHE A 144 8.98 -16.13 2.81
C PHE A 144 8.31 -17.31 2.12
N GLY A 145 9.10 -18.32 1.72
CA GLY A 145 8.59 -19.53 1.08
C GLY A 145 7.55 -20.27 1.93
N PRO A 146 7.84 -20.58 3.20
CA PRO A 146 6.85 -21.19 4.12
C PRO A 146 5.52 -20.40 4.23
N TYR A 147 5.55 -19.07 4.32
CA TYR A 147 4.32 -18.27 4.30
C TYR A 147 3.57 -18.40 2.97
N PHE A 148 4.29 -18.34 1.86
CA PHE A 148 3.69 -18.48 0.53
C PHE A 148 3.02 -19.84 0.35
N ASP A 149 3.71 -20.93 0.66
CA ASP A 149 3.21 -22.30 0.51
C ASP A 149 1.98 -22.52 1.38
N HIS A 150 1.97 -21.98 2.60
CA HIS A 150 0.84 -22.08 3.51
C HIS A 150 -0.40 -21.38 2.94
N ILE A 151 -0.30 -20.11 2.56
CA ILE A 151 -1.43 -19.35 1.99
C ILE A 151 -1.91 -19.96 0.67
N TRP A 152 -0.99 -20.38 -0.18
CA TRP A 152 -1.32 -21.04 -1.44
C TRP A 152 -2.14 -22.31 -1.22
N LYS A 153 -1.77 -23.13 -0.24
CA LYS A 153 -2.49 -24.34 0.12
C LYS A 153 -3.91 -24.04 0.60
N GLU A 154 -4.09 -23.06 1.47
CA GLU A 154 -5.40 -22.66 1.98
C GLU A 154 -6.33 -22.23 0.83
N LEU A 155 -5.85 -21.34 -0.06
CA LEU A 155 -6.62 -20.87 -1.22
C LEU A 155 -6.93 -22.00 -2.22
N SER A 156 -5.99 -22.94 -2.44
CA SER A 156 -6.16 -24.03 -3.40
C SER A 156 -7.11 -25.13 -2.92
N THR A 157 -7.31 -25.25 -1.61
CA THR A 157 -8.22 -26.27 -1.03
C THR A 157 -9.68 -25.87 -1.24
N ASP A 158 -9.95 -24.58 -1.29
CA ASP A 158 -11.29 -24.01 -1.43
C ASP A 158 -11.84 -24.11 -2.86
N GLU A 159 -11.00 -24.15 -3.89
CA GLU A 159 -11.42 -24.32 -5.29
C GLU A 159 -11.95 -25.71 -5.62
N LYS A 160 -11.80 -26.69 -4.71
CA LYS A 160 -12.21 -28.09 -4.90
C LYS A 160 -13.49 -28.47 -4.15
N SER A 161 -14.09 -27.55 -3.43
CA SER A 161 -15.34 -27.74 -2.67
C SER A 161 -16.50 -27.04 -3.33
#